data_a70cb0b9566dca011dedd5cbadb19bfc
#
_entry.id   a70cb0b9566dca011dedd5cbadb19bfc
#
_cell.length_a   1.000
_cell.length_b   1.000
_cell.length_c   1.000
_cell.angle_alpha   90.00
_cell.angle_beta   90.00
_cell.angle_gamma   90.00
#
_symmetry.space_group_name_H-M   'P 1'
#
loop_
_entity.id
_entity.type
_entity.pdbx_description
1 polymer ?
#
loop_
_entity_poly.entity_id
_entity_poly.type
_entity_poly.pdbx_seq_one_letter_code
_entity_poly.pdbx_strand_id
1 'polypeptide(L)'
;MDNNEKLEQLKQQLIDETTKKSYEQLQSEYGKDLTGMKEQLADLSKQLAVNANQDANMEPPEPTNTIKSFVGGLNEKGYFTGVGEEGGYWVTDRNIPQYFEYIENNSIVRPRSFNIPADRTRPDAKVTMLKLQQDSTGAFSEGSFYPVGEGHDYTETDSKIKRFTLEPKKAGCLVYISNELRRNAAQAEAYVGNVLKRAAVKYENTKFFSGSGAGEPYGFQNSDAFYSVTRDTASQVKWADILAMEKVAMMDELNNYVWLASQSTFDYLRAMRDDSTNGDRVYKDGRLDGIPVIWTSSASSLGSANDIMLCNFQYYVTYVGTALQIDTSADYKFNADLYTIRAGYTVDGNTWLDKYITRDDGSIVSPFIGLAA
;
A
#
# COMPACT_ATOMS: atom_id res chain seq x y z
N MET A 1 22.64 11.38 -75.44
CA MET A 1 21.68 11.53 -74.36
C MET A 1 20.81 10.30 -74.40
N ASP A 2 20.95 9.54 -73.34
CA ASP A 2 20.68 8.10 -73.30
C ASP A 2 19.17 7.83 -73.18
N ASN A 3 18.66 6.83 -73.88
CA ASN A 3 17.28 6.42 -73.81
C ASN A 3 16.80 6.05 -72.39
N ASN A 4 17.74 5.78 -71.48
CA ASN A 4 17.48 5.49 -70.07
C ASN A 4 17.06 6.72 -69.27
N GLU A 5 17.70 7.90 -69.52
CA GLU A 5 17.30 9.14 -68.83
C GLU A 5 15.90 9.62 -69.23
N LYS A 6 15.50 9.42 -70.48
CA LYS A 6 14.09 9.71 -70.93
C LYS A 6 13.08 8.77 -70.30
N LEU A 7 13.45 7.51 -70.06
CA LEU A 7 12.56 6.52 -69.43
C LEU A 7 12.36 6.80 -67.94
N GLU A 8 13.41 7.27 -67.24
CA GLU A 8 13.30 7.69 -65.84
C GLU A 8 12.48 8.97 -65.66
N GLN A 9 12.63 9.94 -66.54
CA GLN A 9 11.80 11.15 -66.50
C GLN A 9 10.33 10.87 -66.77
N LEU A 10 10.01 9.98 -67.71
CA LEU A 10 8.63 9.54 -67.95
C LEU A 10 8.02 8.74 -66.77
N LYS A 11 8.80 7.90 -66.09
CA LYS A 11 8.35 7.20 -64.88
C LYS A 11 8.08 8.18 -63.75
N GLN A 12 8.94 9.18 -63.53
CA GLN A 12 8.76 10.18 -62.51
C GLN A 12 7.51 11.02 -62.73
N GLN A 13 7.25 11.44 -64.00
CA GLN A 13 6.05 12.18 -64.36
C GLN A 13 4.74 11.35 -64.18
N LEU A 14 4.78 10.05 -64.45
CA LEU A 14 3.64 9.16 -64.23
C LEU A 14 3.38 8.93 -62.73
N ILE A 15 4.40 8.87 -61.90
CA ILE A 15 4.27 8.75 -60.45
C ILE A 15 3.68 10.04 -59.86
N ASP A 16 4.14 11.20 -60.31
CA ASP A 16 3.65 12.49 -59.82
C ASP A 16 2.19 12.74 -60.25
N GLU A 17 1.79 12.30 -61.46
CA GLU A 17 0.44 12.46 -61.95
C GLU A 17 -0.54 11.49 -61.26
N THR A 18 -0.12 10.25 -60.94
CA THR A 18 -0.92 9.27 -60.18
C THR A 18 -1.05 9.65 -58.75
N THR A 19 -0.01 10.15 -58.11
CA THR A 19 -0.07 10.64 -56.72
C THR A 19 -0.95 11.88 -56.60
N LYS A 20 -0.89 12.80 -57.56
CA LYS A 20 -1.76 13.98 -57.56
C LYS A 20 -3.23 13.66 -57.72
N LYS A 21 -3.58 12.74 -58.61
CA LYS A 21 -4.96 12.25 -58.80
C LYS A 21 -5.50 11.51 -57.58
N SER A 22 -4.69 10.68 -56.92
CA SER A 22 -5.09 10.00 -55.69
C SER A 22 -5.27 10.97 -54.51
N TYR A 23 -4.47 12.01 -54.43
CA TYR A 23 -4.57 13.07 -53.41
C TYR A 23 -5.85 13.91 -53.61
N GLU A 24 -6.18 14.28 -54.83
CA GLU A 24 -7.41 15.01 -55.12
C GLU A 24 -8.68 14.17 -54.92
N GLN A 25 -8.65 12.88 -55.18
CA GLN A 25 -9.75 11.94 -54.84
C GLN A 25 -9.93 11.81 -53.34
N LEU A 26 -8.83 11.61 -52.58
CA LEU A 26 -8.87 11.55 -51.11
C LEU A 26 -9.41 12.85 -50.51
N GLN A 27 -8.98 14.01 -51.01
CA GLN A 27 -9.41 15.32 -50.52
C GLN A 27 -10.93 15.55 -50.78
N SER A 28 -11.46 15.04 -51.92
CA SER A 28 -12.88 15.16 -52.26
C SER A 28 -13.73 14.22 -51.42
N GLU A 29 -13.23 13.04 -51.06
CA GLU A 29 -13.91 12.04 -50.24
C GLU A 29 -13.96 12.47 -48.76
N TYR A 30 -12.82 12.91 -48.19
CA TYR A 30 -12.75 13.51 -46.86
C TYR A 30 -13.57 14.81 -46.73
N GLY A 31 -13.63 15.61 -47.78
CA GLY A 31 -14.46 16.82 -47.83
C GLY A 31 -15.96 16.52 -47.76
N LYS A 32 -16.43 15.43 -48.37
CA LYS A 32 -17.82 14.99 -48.29
C LYS A 32 -18.16 14.40 -46.90
N ASP A 33 -17.27 13.61 -46.35
CA ASP A 33 -17.45 13.03 -45.00
C ASP A 33 -17.49 14.12 -43.93
N LEU A 34 -16.62 15.15 -44.03
CA LEU A 34 -16.62 16.30 -43.12
C LEU A 34 -17.90 17.15 -43.22
N THR A 35 -18.45 17.33 -44.42
CA THR A 35 -19.73 18.01 -44.56
C THR A 35 -20.88 17.18 -44.02
N GLY A 36 -20.90 15.87 -44.23
CA GLY A 36 -21.89 14.96 -43.64
C GLY A 36 -21.86 14.93 -42.12
N MET A 37 -20.66 14.90 -41.51
CA MET A 37 -20.51 15.00 -40.06
C MET A 37 -20.96 16.35 -39.49
N LYS A 38 -20.72 17.45 -40.20
CA LYS A 38 -21.18 18.78 -39.79
C LYS A 38 -22.72 18.88 -39.83
N GLU A 39 -23.38 18.30 -40.82
CA GLU A 39 -24.83 18.25 -40.88
C GLU A 39 -25.43 17.40 -39.77
N GLN A 40 -24.83 16.24 -39.46
CA GLN A 40 -25.27 15.39 -38.34
C GLN A 40 -25.09 16.12 -36.98
N LEU A 41 -24.00 16.82 -36.79
CA LEU A 41 -23.75 17.66 -35.57
C LEU A 41 -24.77 18.80 -35.46
N ALA A 42 -25.14 19.43 -36.55
CA ALA A 42 -26.14 20.48 -36.57
C ALA A 42 -27.56 19.94 -36.29
N ASP A 43 -27.88 18.75 -36.74
CA ASP A 43 -29.18 18.10 -36.44
C ASP A 43 -29.23 17.61 -34.98
N LEU A 44 -28.14 17.03 -34.47
CA LEU A 44 -28.03 16.68 -33.04
C LEU A 44 -28.17 17.90 -32.13
N SER A 45 -27.54 19.03 -32.50
CA SER A 45 -27.65 20.27 -31.73
C SER A 45 -29.08 20.84 -31.72
N LYS A 46 -29.81 20.71 -32.83
CA LYS A 46 -31.24 21.08 -32.91
C LYS A 46 -32.12 20.16 -32.06
N GLN A 47 -31.86 18.84 -32.05
CA GLN A 47 -32.60 17.90 -31.20
C GLN A 47 -32.31 18.15 -29.70
N LEU A 48 -31.08 18.48 -29.32
CA LEU A 48 -30.75 18.88 -27.98
C LEU A 48 -31.41 20.18 -27.55
N ALA A 49 -31.50 21.17 -28.43
CA ALA A 49 -32.17 22.44 -28.15
C ALA A 49 -33.70 22.27 -28.00
N VAL A 50 -34.31 21.34 -28.73
CA VAL A 50 -35.75 21.02 -28.60
C VAL A 50 -36.02 20.29 -27.29
N ASN A 51 -35.16 19.36 -26.87
CA ASN A 51 -35.29 18.65 -25.61
C ASN A 51 -35.03 19.59 -24.41
N ALA A 52 -34.05 20.50 -24.48
CA ALA A 52 -33.78 21.49 -23.45
C ALA A 52 -34.96 22.47 -23.25
N ASN A 53 -35.72 22.80 -24.26
CA ASN A 53 -36.93 23.63 -24.16
C ASN A 53 -38.15 22.89 -23.63
N GLN A 54 -38.19 21.55 -23.68
CA GLN A 54 -39.28 20.77 -23.04
C GLN A 54 -39.08 20.61 -21.54
N ASP A 55 -37.80 20.57 -21.05
CA ASP A 55 -37.49 20.48 -19.64
C ASP A 55 -37.61 21.85 -18.87
N ALA A 56 -37.67 22.97 -19.60
CA ALA A 56 -37.74 24.29 -18.98
C ALA A 56 -39.12 24.65 -18.40
N ASN A 57 -40.16 23.83 -18.56
CA ASN A 57 -41.51 24.04 -18.05
C ASN A 57 -41.95 23.09 -16.93
N MET A 58 -41.05 22.32 -16.34
CA MET A 58 -41.32 21.57 -15.11
C MET A 58 -40.78 22.34 -13.91
N GLU A 59 -41.66 22.88 -13.07
CA GLU A 59 -41.27 23.26 -11.72
C GLU A 59 -40.73 22.06 -10.98
N PRO A 60 -39.55 22.19 -10.30
CA PRO A 60 -38.99 21.06 -9.54
C PRO A 60 -39.99 20.70 -8.42
N PRO A 61 -40.36 19.42 -8.25
CA PRO A 61 -41.19 18.99 -7.15
C PRO A 61 -40.51 19.34 -5.82
N GLU A 62 -41.22 19.99 -4.92
CA GLU A 62 -40.76 20.25 -3.56
C GLU A 62 -40.29 18.93 -2.90
N PRO A 63 -39.17 18.91 -2.20
CA PRO A 63 -38.66 17.70 -1.56
C PRO A 63 -39.64 17.25 -0.47
N THR A 64 -40.46 16.26 -0.77
CA THR A 64 -41.37 15.66 0.21
C THR A 64 -40.53 15.01 1.32
N ASN A 65 -40.78 15.41 2.56
CA ASN A 65 -40.16 14.97 3.81
C ASN A 65 -40.26 13.44 4.08
N THR A 66 -40.73 12.66 3.12
CA THR A 66 -40.96 11.21 3.24
C THR A 66 -39.66 10.38 3.26
N ILE A 67 -38.57 10.93 2.75
CA ILE A 67 -37.26 10.23 2.74
C ILE A 67 -36.57 10.25 4.10
N LYS A 68 -36.75 11.33 4.88
CA LYS A 68 -36.15 11.43 6.23
C LYS A 68 -36.68 10.43 7.25
N SER A 69 -37.93 10.00 7.11
CA SER A 69 -38.53 9.01 8.02
C SER A 69 -38.13 7.57 7.70
N PHE A 70 -37.72 7.30 6.44
CA PHE A 70 -37.32 5.95 6.02
C PHE A 70 -35.84 5.63 6.34
N VAL A 71 -34.99 6.65 6.37
CA VAL A 71 -33.53 6.51 6.62
C VAL A 71 -33.21 6.33 8.12
N GLY A 72 -34.11 6.73 9.01
CA GLY A 72 -33.92 6.66 10.47
C GLY A 72 -33.85 5.24 11.06
N GLY A 73 -34.08 4.19 10.27
CA GLY A 73 -34.09 2.80 10.73
C GLY A 73 -32.90 1.93 10.32
N LEU A 74 -32.02 2.43 9.47
CA LEU A 74 -30.90 1.66 8.96
C LEU A 74 -29.58 2.12 9.61
N ASN A 75 -29.13 1.44 10.64
CA ASN A 75 -27.79 1.61 11.22
C ASN A 75 -26.66 1.08 10.30
N GLU A 76 -26.84 1.17 8.99
CA GLU A 76 -25.87 0.70 8.01
C GLU A 76 -25.06 1.87 7.45
N LYS A 77 -23.73 1.80 7.58
CA LYS A 77 -22.79 2.78 7.04
C LYS A 77 -22.74 2.65 5.51
N GLY A 78 -23.20 3.66 4.78
CA GLY A 78 -23.16 3.73 3.32
C GLY A 78 -22.94 5.16 2.82
N TYR A 79 -22.63 5.30 1.53
CA TYR A 79 -22.50 6.62 0.89
C TYR A 79 -23.84 7.00 0.24
N PHE A 80 -24.42 8.14 0.66
CA PHE A 80 -25.73 8.63 0.18
C PHE A 80 -25.61 10.06 -0.38
N THR A 81 -26.42 10.39 -1.40
CA THR A 81 -26.44 11.71 -2.03
C THR A 81 -27.07 12.80 -1.16
N GLY A 82 -27.96 12.43 -0.23
CA GLY A 82 -28.70 13.35 0.63
C GLY A 82 -27.94 13.87 1.85
N VAL A 83 -26.78 13.28 2.18
CA VAL A 83 -25.95 13.66 3.33
C VAL A 83 -24.57 14.06 2.83
N GLY A 84 -24.14 15.29 3.07
CA GLY A 84 -22.90 15.84 2.55
C GLY A 84 -21.69 14.96 2.85
N GLU A 85 -21.51 14.54 4.11
CA GLU A 85 -20.38 13.73 4.55
C GLU A 85 -20.42 12.28 4.05
N GLU A 86 -21.61 11.74 3.73
CA GLU A 86 -21.81 10.36 3.24
C GLU A 86 -21.89 10.26 1.72
N GLY A 87 -21.56 11.33 0.99
CA GLY A 87 -21.49 11.30 -0.48
C GLY A 87 -22.26 12.43 -1.18
N GLY A 88 -23.03 13.26 -0.45
CA GLY A 88 -23.78 14.38 -1.02
C GLY A 88 -22.90 15.44 -1.69
N TYR A 89 -21.66 15.63 -1.23
CA TYR A 89 -20.69 16.54 -1.85
C TYR A 89 -20.17 16.09 -3.23
N TRP A 90 -20.48 14.88 -3.65
CA TRP A 90 -20.04 14.38 -4.94
C TRP A 90 -20.98 14.73 -6.09
N VAL A 91 -22.20 15.11 -5.74
CA VAL A 91 -23.24 15.55 -6.68
C VAL A 91 -23.23 17.09 -6.72
N THR A 92 -22.22 17.65 -7.36
CA THR A 92 -22.11 19.09 -7.60
C THR A 92 -22.10 19.36 -9.09
N ASP A 93 -22.66 20.53 -9.52
CA ASP A 93 -22.72 20.96 -10.92
C ASP A 93 -21.35 21.09 -11.60
N ARG A 94 -20.27 20.98 -10.84
CA ARG A 94 -18.90 21.06 -11.31
C ARG A 94 -18.03 20.03 -10.60
N ASN A 95 -17.94 18.82 -11.15
CA ASN A 95 -17.02 17.79 -10.68
C ASN A 95 -15.58 18.21 -10.94
N ILE A 96 -14.87 18.60 -9.88
CA ILE A 96 -13.41 18.73 -9.89
C ILE A 96 -12.85 17.36 -9.50
N PRO A 97 -12.21 16.62 -10.42
CA PRO A 97 -11.75 15.25 -10.15
C PRO A 97 -10.49 15.17 -9.26
N GLN A 98 -10.21 16.22 -8.50
CA GLN A 98 -9.06 16.28 -7.59
C GLN A 98 -9.52 16.26 -6.15
N TYR A 99 -9.27 15.14 -5.48
CA TYR A 99 -9.52 14.96 -4.06
C TYR A 99 -8.20 15.15 -3.31
N PHE A 100 -8.16 16.12 -2.40
CA PHE A 100 -7.02 16.34 -1.52
C PHE A 100 -7.30 15.64 -0.20
N GLU A 101 -6.71 14.46 -0.03
CA GLU A 101 -6.78 13.70 1.20
C GLU A 101 -5.36 13.45 1.71
N TYR A 102 -5.10 13.81 2.96
CA TYR A 102 -3.88 13.39 3.65
C TYR A 102 -4.07 11.96 4.13
N ILE A 103 -3.44 11.02 3.45
CA ILE A 103 -3.50 9.60 3.82
C ILE A 103 -2.09 9.03 3.75
N GLU A 104 -1.71 8.28 4.77
CA GLU A 104 -0.53 7.44 4.73
C GLU A 104 -0.72 6.34 3.68
N ASN A 105 -0.21 6.55 2.48
CA ASN A 105 -0.43 5.66 1.33
C ASN A 105 0.64 4.56 1.20
N ASN A 106 1.68 4.60 2.03
CA ASN A 106 2.83 3.75 1.82
C ASN A 106 2.78 2.49 2.69
N SER A 107 2.85 1.34 2.05
CA SER A 107 3.19 0.11 2.75
C SER A 107 4.62 0.22 3.29
N ILE A 108 4.78 0.10 4.61
CA ILE A 108 6.07 0.25 5.29
C ILE A 108 6.82 -1.07 5.30
N VAL A 109 6.15 -2.14 5.73
CA VAL A 109 6.74 -3.45 5.98
C VAL A 109 6.95 -4.22 4.67
N ARG A 110 5.90 -4.40 3.88
CA ARG A 110 5.89 -5.27 2.71
C ARG A 110 7.00 -5.02 1.67
N PRO A 111 7.34 -3.78 1.28
CA PRO A 111 8.42 -3.54 0.32
C PRO A 111 9.82 -3.87 0.83
N ARG A 112 9.98 -4.01 2.16
CA ARG A 112 11.26 -4.24 2.84
C ARG A 112 11.38 -5.64 3.43
N SER A 113 10.24 -6.35 3.54
CA SER A 113 10.16 -7.72 4.08
C SER A 113 10.53 -8.77 3.05
N PHE A 114 10.90 -9.95 3.55
CA PHE A 114 11.02 -11.12 2.69
C PHE A 114 9.63 -11.57 2.26
N ASN A 115 9.29 -11.33 1.00
CA ASN A 115 7.96 -11.65 0.46
C ASN A 115 7.98 -13.00 -0.26
N ILE A 116 7.14 -13.94 0.19
CA ILE A 116 6.94 -15.22 -0.47
C ILE A 116 5.89 -15.03 -1.57
N PRO A 117 6.21 -15.36 -2.83
CA PRO A 117 5.24 -15.29 -3.92
C PRO A 117 4.14 -16.34 -3.73
N ALA A 118 2.89 -15.96 -4.03
CA ALA A 118 1.77 -16.90 -4.02
C ALA A 118 1.92 -17.98 -5.09
N ASP A 119 1.48 -19.18 -4.76
CA ASP A 119 1.30 -20.26 -5.75
C ASP A 119 0.13 -19.90 -6.68
N ARG A 120 0.36 -19.96 -7.99
CA ARG A 120 -0.67 -19.65 -8.98
C ARG A 120 -1.86 -20.59 -8.93
N THR A 121 -1.65 -21.83 -8.52
CA THR A 121 -2.70 -22.87 -8.49
C THR A 121 -3.46 -22.87 -7.17
N ARG A 122 -2.77 -22.59 -6.07
CA ARG A 122 -3.32 -22.59 -4.70
C ARG A 122 -2.80 -21.39 -3.91
N PRO A 123 -3.28 -20.16 -4.22
CA PRO A 123 -2.76 -18.94 -3.63
C PRO A 123 -2.92 -18.89 -2.10
N ASP A 124 -3.96 -19.51 -1.57
CA ASP A 124 -4.25 -19.51 -0.12
C ASP A 124 -3.73 -20.77 0.60
N ALA A 125 -2.86 -21.54 -0.06
CA ALA A 125 -2.26 -22.72 0.56
C ALA A 125 -1.28 -22.31 1.66
N LYS A 126 -1.26 -23.11 2.73
CA LYS A 126 -0.29 -23.01 3.81
C LYS A 126 1.12 -23.24 3.27
N VAL A 127 2.02 -22.29 3.55
CA VAL A 127 3.43 -22.41 3.18
C VAL A 127 4.24 -22.82 4.40
N THR A 128 5.07 -23.83 4.23
CA THR A 128 5.97 -24.32 5.28
C THR A 128 7.41 -24.25 4.78
N MET A 129 8.26 -23.58 5.55
CA MET A 129 9.70 -23.51 5.34
C MET A 129 10.43 -24.17 6.50
N LEU A 130 11.64 -24.64 6.26
CA LEU A 130 12.51 -25.19 7.28
C LEU A 130 13.51 -24.09 7.70
N LYS A 131 13.69 -23.92 9.00
CA LYS A 131 14.71 -23.04 9.59
C LYS A 131 15.46 -23.76 10.68
N LEU A 132 16.67 -23.31 10.96
CA LEU A 132 17.40 -23.78 12.14
C LEU A 132 16.66 -23.36 13.41
N GLN A 133 16.60 -24.25 14.37
CA GLN A 133 16.01 -23.98 15.67
C GLN A 133 16.92 -23.04 16.45
N GLN A 134 16.34 -22.03 17.08
CA GLN A 134 17.04 -21.22 18.07
C GLN A 134 16.95 -21.89 19.45
N ASP A 135 18.00 -21.81 20.22
CA ASP A 135 18.06 -22.26 21.61
C ASP A 135 17.46 -21.24 22.60
N SER A 136 17.65 -21.45 23.89
CA SER A 136 17.18 -20.55 24.93
C SER A 136 17.86 -19.17 24.92
N THR A 137 19.06 -19.05 24.33
CA THR A 137 19.81 -17.78 24.16
C THR A 137 19.48 -17.09 22.84
N GLY A 138 18.69 -17.72 21.96
CA GLY A 138 18.39 -17.26 20.63
C GLY A 138 19.48 -17.61 19.58
N ALA A 139 20.56 -18.27 19.98
CA ALA A 139 21.54 -18.76 19.05
C ALA A 139 20.96 -19.90 18.19
N PHE A 140 21.43 -19.97 16.94
CA PHE A 140 21.01 -21.05 16.07
C PHE A 140 21.72 -22.36 16.44
N SER A 141 20.97 -23.46 16.39
CA SER A 141 21.50 -24.81 16.58
C SER A 141 22.32 -25.21 15.35
N GLU A 142 23.50 -24.66 15.23
CA GLU A 142 24.46 -24.97 14.17
C GLU A 142 25.42 -26.05 14.64
N GLY A 143 25.92 -26.86 13.69
CA GLY A 143 27.00 -27.81 13.97
C GLY A 143 28.29 -27.05 14.27
N SER A 144 29.00 -27.43 15.33
CA SER A 144 30.27 -26.82 15.71
C SER A 144 31.44 -27.65 15.19
N PHE A 145 32.47 -26.98 14.70
CA PHE A 145 33.75 -27.65 14.33
C PHE A 145 34.72 -27.63 15.50
N TYR A 146 35.27 -28.78 15.77
CA TYR A 146 36.28 -28.97 16.78
C TYR A 146 37.59 -29.40 16.15
N PRO A 147 38.75 -28.95 16.66
CA PRO A 147 40.04 -29.46 16.22
C PRO A 147 40.20 -30.94 16.59
N VAL A 148 40.56 -31.78 15.63
CA VAL A 148 40.73 -33.19 15.83
C VAL A 148 42.21 -33.52 15.59
N GLY A 149 42.86 -34.14 16.59
CA GLY A 149 44.21 -34.65 16.45
C GLY A 149 44.29 -35.92 15.62
N GLU A 150 45.46 -36.24 15.10
CA GLU A 150 45.70 -37.46 14.36
C GLU A 150 45.38 -38.69 15.25
N GLY A 151 44.47 -39.56 14.75
CA GLY A 151 44.06 -40.76 15.49
C GLY A 151 43.01 -40.56 16.57
N HIS A 152 42.40 -39.37 16.67
CA HIS A 152 41.29 -39.08 17.59
C HIS A 152 39.95 -39.09 16.87
N ASP A 153 38.90 -39.42 17.62
CA ASP A 153 37.52 -39.43 17.13
C ASP A 153 36.99 -38.02 16.91
N TYR A 154 36.09 -37.84 15.94
CA TYR A 154 35.36 -36.59 15.71
C TYR A 154 34.31 -36.38 16.80
N THR A 155 34.19 -35.16 17.27
CA THR A 155 33.11 -34.77 18.20
C THR A 155 31.79 -34.68 17.44
N GLU A 156 30.78 -35.39 17.90
CA GLU A 156 29.44 -35.33 17.33
C GLU A 156 28.78 -34.00 17.64
N THR A 157 28.15 -33.41 16.66
CA THR A 157 27.36 -32.17 16.82
C THR A 157 26.01 -32.30 16.13
N ASP A 158 24.96 -31.86 16.83
CA ASP A 158 23.59 -31.93 16.35
C ASP A 158 23.12 -30.57 15.84
N SER A 159 22.52 -30.55 14.65
CA SER A 159 21.81 -29.42 14.10
C SER A 159 20.31 -29.67 14.15
N LYS A 160 19.54 -28.81 14.83
CA LYS A 160 18.11 -28.97 15.00
C LYS A 160 17.35 -28.07 14.03
N ILE A 161 16.33 -28.65 13.37
CA ILE A 161 15.51 -27.98 12.37
C ILE A 161 14.09 -27.80 12.93
N LYS A 162 13.55 -26.60 12.74
CA LYS A 162 12.17 -26.22 13.09
C LYS A 162 11.39 -25.89 11.82
N ARG A 163 10.09 -26.15 11.83
CA ARG A 163 9.17 -25.72 10.77
C ARG A 163 8.71 -24.29 11.04
N PHE A 164 8.85 -23.44 10.05
CA PHE A 164 8.26 -22.12 9.98
C PHE A 164 7.07 -22.17 9.03
N THR A 165 5.90 -21.76 9.49
CA THR A 165 4.66 -21.92 8.75
C THR A 165 3.91 -20.62 8.66
N LEU A 166 3.45 -20.27 7.45
CA LEU A 166 2.55 -19.16 7.17
C LEU A 166 1.23 -19.72 6.61
N GLU A 167 0.13 -19.19 7.10
CA GLU A 167 -1.22 -19.56 6.70
C GLU A 167 -2.01 -18.29 6.38
N PRO A 168 -2.24 -17.96 5.09
CA PRO A 168 -2.90 -16.73 4.69
C PRO A 168 -4.28 -16.62 5.30
N LYS A 169 -4.53 -15.49 5.95
CA LYS A 169 -5.79 -15.17 6.62
C LYS A 169 -6.55 -14.16 5.81
N LYS A 170 -7.86 -14.37 5.68
CA LYS A 170 -8.71 -13.52 4.86
C LYS A 170 -9.03 -12.22 5.58
N ALA A 171 -8.71 -11.11 4.91
CA ALA A 171 -9.14 -9.77 5.29
C ALA A 171 -10.08 -9.22 4.23
N GLY A 172 -11.11 -8.50 4.64
CA GLY A 172 -12.04 -7.89 3.69
C GLY A 172 -13.01 -6.93 4.33
N CYS A 173 -13.65 -6.14 3.48
CA CYS A 173 -14.68 -5.18 3.88
C CYS A 173 -15.77 -5.07 2.82
N LEU A 174 -16.92 -4.55 3.24
CA LEU A 174 -18.08 -4.23 2.40
C LEU A 174 -18.39 -2.75 2.52
N VAL A 175 -18.68 -2.12 1.38
CA VAL A 175 -19.13 -0.73 1.30
C VAL A 175 -20.37 -0.66 0.43
N TYR A 176 -21.32 0.17 0.79
CA TYR A 176 -22.55 0.40 0.05
C TYR A 176 -22.54 1.78 -0.60
N ILE A 177 -23.03 1.84 -1.83
CA ILE A 177 -23.23 3.08 -2.58
C ILE A 177 -24.68 3.09 -3.06
N SER A 178 -25.40 4.23 -2.94
CA SER A 178 -26.75 4.31 -3.53
C SER A 178 -26.68 4.28 -5.05
N ASN A 179 -27.65 3.64 -5.70
CA ASN A 179 -27.74 3.61 -7.15
C ASN A 179 -27.93 5.00 -7.76
N GLU A 180 -28.51 5.94 -7.02
CA GLU A 180 -28.62 7.36 -7.41
C GLU A 180 -27.25 8.02 -7.47
N LEU A 181 -26.42 7.85 -6.42
CA LEU A 181 -25.06 8.37 -6.39
C LEU A 181 -24.22 7.78 -7.51
N ARG A 182 -24.34 6.46 -7.76
CA ARG A 182 -23.62 5.78 -8.84
C ARG A 182 -23.99 6.32 -10.23
N ARG A 183 -25.29 6.64 -10.46
CA ARG A 183 -25.75 7.19 -11.74
C ARG A 183 -25.31 8.65 -11.92
N ASN A 184 -25.36 9.45 -10.84
CA ASN A 184 -25.09 10.87 -10.89
C ASN A 184 -23.61 11.23 -10.79
N ALA A 185 -22.81 10.35 -10.15
CA ALA A 185 -21.38 10.56 -9.95
C ALA A 185 -20.59 9.39 -10.55
N ALA A 186 -20.28 9.43 -11.83
CA ALA A 186 -19.56 8.38 -12.55
C ALA A 186 -18.18 8.04 -11.94
N GLN A 187 -17.60 8.93 -11.14
CA GLN A 187 -16.30 8.76 -10.48
C GLN A 187 -16.41 8.11 -9.09
N ALA A 188 -17.62 7.99 -8.51
CA ALA A 188 -17.81 7.50 -7.15
C ALA A 188 -17.27 6.07 -6.96
N GLU A 189 -17.52 5.18 -7.90
CA GLU A 189 -17.05 3.80 -7.85
C GLU A 189 -15.51 3.70 -7.87
N ALA A 190 -14.87 4.48 -8.74
CA ALA A 190 -13.40 4.52 -8.84
C ALA A 190 -12.76 5.09 -7.55
N TYR A 191 -13.37 6.12 -6.97
CA TYR A 191 -12.91 6.70 -5.71
C TYR A 191 -13.03 5.69 -4.56
N VAL A 192 -14.18 5.06 -4.39
CA VAL A 192 -14.36 4.03 -3.36
C VAL A 192 -13.35 2.89 -3.55
N GLY A 193 -13.11 2.46 -4.79
CA GLY A 193 -12.06 1.47 -5.08
C GLY A 193 -10.67 1.91 -4.59
N ASN A 194 -10.32 3.19 -4.74
CA ASN A 194 -9.05 3.72 -4.24
C ASN A 194 -9.02 3.81 -2.71
N VAL A 195 -10.12 4.21 -2.07
CA VAL A 195 -10.25 4.22 -0.61
C VAL A 195 -10.07 2.81 -0.04
N LEU A 196 -10.65 1.80 -0.67
CA LEU A 196 -10.52 0.40 -0.25
C LEU A 196 -9.09 -0.13 -0.37
N LYS A 197 -8.38 0.23 -1.45
CA LYS A 197 -6.94 -0.09 -1.61
C LYS A 197 -6.10 0.50 -0.48
N ARG A 198 -6.34 1.75 -0.11
CA ARG A 198 -5.65 2.43 1.00
C ARG A 198 -6.00 1.81 2.35
N ALA A 199 -7.26 1.45 2.56
CA ALA A 199 -7.69 0.76 3.77
C ALA A 199 -6.98 -0.60 3.92
N ALA A 200 -6.75 -1.34 2.83
CA ALA A 200 -5.98 -2.58 2.85
C ALA A 200 -4.51 -2.33 3.28
N VAL A 201 -3.85 -1.30 2.73
CA VAL A 201 -2.47 -0.93 3.14
C VAL A 201 -2.41 -0.54 4.61
N LYS A 202 -3.36 0.25 5.09
CA LYS A 202 -3.44 0.62 6.51
C LYS A 202 -3.64 -0.60 7.41
N TYR A 203 -4.50 -1.53 7.01
CA TYR A 203 -4.71 -2.79 7.73
C TYR A 203 -3.41 -3.61 7.78
N GLU A 204 -2.71 -3.80 6.64
CA GLU A 204 -1.42 -4.50 6.59
C GLU A 204 -0.40 -3.87 7.54
N ASN A 205 -0.19 -2.56 7.45
CA ASN A 205 0.74 -1.85 8.33
C ASN A 205 0.38 -2.09 9.81
N THR A 206 -0.87 -1.88 10.19
CA THR A 206 -1.30 -2.04 11.59
C THR A 206 -1.10 -3.48 12.09
N LYS A 207 -1.45 -4.48 11.26
CA LYS A 207 -1.38 -5.89 11.68
C LYS A 207 0.03 -6.45 11.64
N PHE A 208 0.88 -6.00 10.74
CA PHE A 208 2.30 -6.36 10.74
C PHE A 208 3.05 -5.76 11.93
N PHE A 209 2.60 -4.61 12.46
CA PHE A 209 3.15 -4.03 13.68
C PHE A 209 2.70 -4.80 14.92
N SER A 210 1.40 -4.88 15.18
CA SER A 210 0.85 -5.31 16.47
C SER A 210 -0.18 -6.43 16.39
N GLY A 211 -0.28 -7.16 15.27
CA GLY A 211 -1.23 -8.26 15.12
C GLY A 211 -0.97 -9.41 16.08
N SER A 212 -2.04 -10.07 16.53
CA SER A 212 -1.99 -11.15 17.55
C SER A 212 -1.61 -12.51 16.96
N GLY A 213 -1.67 -12.70 15.63
CA GLY A 213 -1.50 -14.00 14.97
C GLY A 213 -2.77 -14.90 14.97
N ALA A 214 -3.79 -14.56 15.76
CA ALA A 214 -5.03 -15.31 15.84
C ALA A 214 -6.07 -14.77 14.84
N GLY A 215 -6.15 -15.38 13.66
CA GLY A 215 -7.03 -14.91 12.58
C GLY A 215 -6.52 -13.68 11.81
N GLU A 216 -5.35 -13.20 12.13
CA GLU A 216 -4.66 -12.06 11.54
C GLU A 216 -3.14 -12.30 11.53
N PRO A 217 -2.33 -11.56 10.73
CA PRO A 217 -0.88 -11.69 10.75
C PRO A 217 -0.29 -11.49 12.14
N TYR A 218 0.86 -12.12 12.40
CA TYR A 218 1.58 -11.95 13.66
C TYR A 218 2.52 -10.74 13.58
N GLY A 219 2.25 -9.72 14.39
CA GLY A 219 2.99 -8.46 14.42
C GLY A 219 4.38 -8.61 15.04
N PHE A 220 5.36 -7.91 14.46
CA PHE A 220 6.75 -7.99 14.96
C PHE A 220 6.92 -7.45 16.39
N GLN A 221 6.08 -6.51 16.83
CA GLN A 221 6.10 -5.98 18.21
C GLN A 221 5.70 -7.04 19.27
N ASN A 222 4.90 -8.04 18.88
CA ASN A 222 4.46 -9.11 19.77
C ASN A 222 5.40 -10.32 19.74
N SER A 223 6.43 -10.30 18.90
CA SER A 223 7.40 -11.38 18.78
C SER A 223 8.44 -11.32 19.89
N ASP A 224 8.87 -12.48 20.38
CA ASP A 224 10.02 -12.58 21.32
C ASP A 224 11.35 -12.17 20.65
N ALA A 225 11.38 -12.00 19.32
CA ALA A 225 12.50 -11.39 18.60
C ALA A 225 12.55 -9.86 18.75
N PHE A 226 11.48 -9.22 19.25
CA PHE A 226 11.45 -7.79 19.54
C PHE A 226 12.14 -7.51 20.86
N TYR A 227 13.11 -6.59 20.85
CA TYR A 227 13.82 -6.18 22.04
C TYR A 227 13.49 -4.75 22.42
N SER A 228 13.12 -4.53 23.68
CA SER A 228 12.80 -3.21 24.21
C SER A 228 13.99 -2.65 25.01
N VAL A 229 14.52 -1.54 24.55
CA VAL A 229 15.61 -0.80 25.22
C VAL A 229 15.02 0.13 26.27
N THR A 230 15.60 0.14 27.46
CA THR A 230 15.16 1.04 28.52
C THR A 230 15.50 2.48 28.20
N ARG A 231 14.54 3.38 28.36
CA ARG A 231 14.66 4.82 28.13
C ARG A 231 15.47 5.47 29.26
N ASP A 232 16.35 6.39 28.91
CA ASP A 232 17.15 7.15 29.88
C ASP A 232 16.31 8.15 30.70
N THR A 233 15.43 8.87 30.02
CA THR A 233 14.57 9.86 30.66
C THR A 233 13.13 9.74 30.17
N ALA A 234 12.20 9.59 31.09
CA ALA A 234 10.78 9.44 30.78
C ALA A 234 10.25 10.57 29.88
N SER A 235 9.43 10.20 28.91
CA SER A 235 8.78 11.12 27.97
C SER A 235 9.71 11.97 27.09
N GLN A 236 10.98 11.60 26.96
CA GLN A 236 11.96 12.25 26.10
C GLN A 236 12.71 11.20 25.28
N VAL A 237 13.17 11.58 24.09
CA VAL A 237 14.09 10.78 23.29
C VAL A 237 15.41 11.51 23.23
N LYS A 238 16.46 10.89 23.76
CA LYS A 238 17.83 11.44 23.82
C LYS A 238 18.76 10.70 22.88
N TRP A 239 19.92 11.30 22.63
CA TRP A 239 20.97 10.67 21.84
C TRP A 239 21.48 9.37 22.47
N ALA A 240 21.55 9.30 23.78
CA ALA A 240 21.94 8.08 24.50
C ALA A 240 20.97 6.91 24.22
N ASP A 241 19.66 7.19 24.09
CA ASP A 241 18.67 6.16 23.75
C ASP A 241 18.89 5.62 22.35
N ILE A 242 19.19 6.50 21.38
CA ILE A 242 19.49 6.12 19.99
C ILE A 242 20.72 5.22 19.93
N LEU A 243 21.82 5.62 20.58
CA LEU A 243 23.03 4.81 20.66
C LEU A 243 22.79 3.45 21.34
N ALA A 244 21.96 3.42 22.39
CA ALA A 244 21.61 2.19 23.08
C ALA A 244 20.79 1.25 22.17
N MET A 245 19.92 1.79 21.33
CA MET A 245 19.16 1.01 20.34
C MET A 245 20.06 0.51 19.21
N GLU A 246 20.96 1.35 18.70
CA GLU A 246 21.90 0.95 17.65
C GLU A 246 22.88 -0.13 18.13
N LYS A 247 23.31 -0.07 19.39
CA LYS A 247 24.15 -1.11 19.99
C LYS A 247 23.53 -2.51 19.95
N VAL A 248 22.20 -2.59 20.00
CA VAL A 248 21.45 -3.85 19.92
C VAL A 248 21.21 -4.28 18.46
N ALA A 249 21.42 -3.40 17.48
CA ALA A 249 21.24 -3.74 16.08
C ALA A 249 22.31 -4.71 15.56
N MET A 250 21.99 -5.41 14.49
CA MET A 250 22.93 -6.26 13.76
C MET A 250 23.86 -5.38 12.93
N MET A 251 25.06 -5.09 13.46
CA MET A 251 26.00 -4.13 12.88
C MET A 251 26.40 -4.45 11.44
N ASP A 252 26.51 -5.74 11.10
CA ASP A 252 26.85 -6.20 9.73
C ASP A 252 25.76 -5.86 8.70
N GLU A 253 24.55 -5.62 9.15
CA GLU A 253 23.37 -5.35 8.31
C GLU A 253 22.74 -3.97 8.56
N LEU A 254 23.48 -3.03 9.14
CA LEU A 254 22.95 -1.72 9.55
C LEU A 254 22.28 -0.96 8.40
N ASN A 255 22.73 -1.14 7.16
CA ASN A 255 22.14 -0.54 5.98
C ASN A 255 20.69 -1.01 5.66
N ASN A 256 20.27 -2.14 6.20
CA ASN A 256 18.94 -2.69 5.99
C ASN A 256 17.93 -2.22 7.05
N TYR A 257 18.42 -1.52 8.08
CA TYR A 257 17.57 -0.98 9.11
C TYR A 257 16.87 0.30 8.68
N VAL A 258 15.73 0.53 9.27
CA VAL A 258 14.95 1.78 9.14
C VAL A 258 14.44 2.20 10.52
N TRP A 259 14.51 3.50 10.78
CA TRP A 259 13.83 4.08 11.92
C TRP A 259 12.36 4.26 11.63
N LEU A 260 11.53 3.83 12.56
CA LEU A 260 10.10 4.10 12.58
C LEU A 260 9.81 5.02 13.73
N ALA A 261 9.21 6.15 13.45
CA ALA A 261 8.99 7.18 14.47
C ALA A 261 7.57 7.76 14.37
N SER A 262 7.00 8.07 15.51
CA SER A 262 5.77 8.85 15.59
C SER A 262 6.04 10.31 15.26
N GLN A 263 5.09 11.01 14.64
CA GLN A 263 5.22 12.42 14.35
C GLN A 263 5.43 13.26 15.63
N SER A 264 4.94 12.80 16.78
CA SER A 264 5.15 13.47 18.08
C SER A 264 6.59 13.51 18.55
N THR A 265 7.48 12.66 18.01
CA THR A 265 8.92 12.63 18.34
C THR A 265 9.74 13.56 17.46
N PHE A 266 9.14 14.18 16.43
CA PHE A 266 9.85 14.96 15.40
C PHE A 266 10.71 16.09 15.99
N ASP A 267 10.16 16.86 16.92
CA ASP A 267 10.86 18.01 17.49
C ASP A 267 12.11 17.57 18.29
N TYR A 268 12.02 16.46 18.99
CA TYR A 268 13.15 15.87 19.73
C TYR A 268 14.25 15.37 18.79
N LEU A 269 13.88 14.63 17.74
CA LEU A 269 14.84 14.13 16.76
C LEU A 269 15.51 15.27 15.99
N ARG A 270 14.77 16.32 15.63
CA ARG A 270 15.31 17.47 14.92
C ARG A 270 16.22 18.34 15.80
N ALA A 271 15.91 18.45 17.08
CA ALA A 271 16.74 19.19 18.04
C ALA A 271 17.96 18.41 18.51
N MET A 272 17.98 17.08 18.31
CA MET A 272 19.03 16.18 18.79
C MET A 272 20.38 16.50 18.15
N ARG A 273 21.40 16.48 19.01
CA ARG A 273 22.80 16.67 18.65
C ARG A 273 23.60 15.51 19.18
N ASP A 274 24.71 15.21 18.53
CA ASP A 274 25.69 14.26 19.06
C ASP A 274 26.43 14.87 20.28
N ASP A 275 27.04 14.01 21.06
CA ASP A 275 27.84 14.42 22.25
C ASP A 275 29.26 14.85 21.86
N SER A 276 29.54 15.03 20.56
CA SER A 276 30.84 15.51 20.11
C SER A 276 31.06 16.97 20.46
N THR A 277 32.33 17.38 20.46
CA THR A 277 32.75 18.76 20.79
C THR A 277 32.06 19.82 19.94
N ASN A 278 31.64 19.48 18.70
CA ASN A 278 30.95 20.38 17.77
C ASN A 278 29.42 20.30 17.86
N GLY A 279 28.87 19.27 18.52
CA GLY A 279 27.43 19.07 18.70
C GLY A 279 26.65 19.08 17.37
N ASP A 280 27.07 18.28 16.39
CA ASP A 280 26.43 18.18 15.11
C ASP A 280 25.01 17.62 15.22
N ARG A 281 24.14 18.04 14.28
CA ARG A 281 22.79 17.47 14.20
C ARG A 281 22.85 16.04 13.72
N VAL A 282 22.25 15.14 14.47
CA VAL A 282 22.18 13.72 14.13
C VAL A 282 21.09 13.44 13.08
N TYR A 283 19.99 14.19 13.15
CA TYR A 283 18.94 14.11 12.15
C TYR A 283 19.21 15.07 11.00
N LYS A 284 19.54 14.52 9.81
CA LYS A 284 19.80 15.27 8.56
C LYS A 284 19.13 14.57 7.39
N ASP A 285 18.49 15.31 6.50
CA ASP A 285 17.94 14.84 5.23
C ASP A 285 16.99 13.61 5.33
N GLY A 286 16.18 13.56 6.40
CA GLY A 286 15.28 12.42 6.62
C GLY A 286 15.97 11.16 7.15
N ARG A 287 17.21 11.29 7.61
CA ARG A 287 18.01 10.21 8.19
C ARG A 287 18.43 10.57 9.61
N LEU A 288 18.43 9.56 10.47
CA LEU A 288 18.94 9.63 11.83
C LEU A 288 20.18 8.74 11.89
N ASP A 289 21.32 9.31 12.15
CA ASP A 289 22.65 8.65 12.11
C ASP A 289 22.87 7.81 10.82
N GLY A 290 22.54 8.40 9.66
CA GLY A 290 22.69 7.74 8.36
C GLY A 290 21.59 6.75 7.99
N ILE A 291 20.75 6.31 8.93
CA ILE A 291 19.65 5.38 8.72
C ILE A 291 18.37 6.15 8.39
N PRO A 292 17.58 5.74 7.36
CA PRO A 292 16.38 6.44 6.97
C PRO A 292 15.29 6.39 8.03
N VAL A 293 14.59 7.52 8.25
CA VAL A 293 13.44 7.63 9.17
C VAL A 293 12.14 7.60 8.39
N ILE A 294 11.22 6.76 8.81
CA ILE A 294 9.86 6.65 8.28
C ILE A 294 8.89 7.10 9.36
N TRP A 295 8.14 8.15 9.07
CA TRP A 295 7.10 8.65 9.96
C TRP A 295 5.84 7.82 9.78
N THR A 296 5.30 7.31 10.89
CA THR A 296 4.10 6.46 10.84
C THR A 296 3.17 6.72 12.01
N SER A 297 1.87 6.66 11.74
CA SER A 297 0.83 6.67 12.78
C SER A 297 0.72 5.34 13.53
N SER A 298 1.37 4.28 13.06
CA SER A 298 1.41 2.98 13.74
C SER A 298 2.40 2.94 14.92
N ALA A 299 3.31 3.91 15.02
CA ALA A 299 4.15 4.10 16.20
C ALA A 299 3.37 4.84 17.30
N SER A 300 3.65 4.49 18.56
CA SER A 300 2.99 5.11 19.71
C SER A 300 3.34 6.60 19.85
N SER A 301 2.56 7.35 20.61
CA SER A 301 2.87 8.74 20.92
C SER A 301 4.10 8.85 21.81
N LEU A 302 4.79 9.98 21.75
CA LEU A 302 5.97 10.28 22.57
C LEU A 302 5.75 9.93 24.05
N GLY A 303 6.73 9.26 24.64
CA GLY A 303 6.69 8.83 26.04
C GLY A 303 5.99 7.51 26.30
N SER A 304 5.38 6.92 25.29
CA SER A 304 4.83 5.56 25.36
C SER A 304 5.84 4.56 24.78
N ALA A 305 5.69 3.30 25.13
CA ALA A 305 6.51 2.24 24.54
C ALA A 305 6.37 2.23 23.01
N ASN A 306 7.48 2.05 22.31
CA ASN A 306 7.53 1.96 20.84
C ASN A 306 7.15 3.26 20.09
N ASP A 307 7.42 4.42 20.69
CA ASP A 307 7.31 5.73 20.03
C ASP A 307 8.39 5.95 18.97
N ILE A 308 9.54 5.30 19.15
CA ILE A 308 10.60 5.15 18.16
C ILE A 308 11.07 3.69 18.13
N MET A 309 11.31 3.16 16.95
CA MET A 309 11.74 1.78 16.74
C MET A 309 12.80 1.74 15.65
N LEU A 310 13.74 0.81 15.78
CA LEU A 310 14.76 0.49 14.78
C LEU A 310 14.51 -0.93 14.28
N CYS A 311 14.16 -1.07 12.99
CA CYS A 311 13.69 -2.34 12.44
C CYS A 311 14.42 -2.74 11.18
N ASN A 312 14.83 -4.02 11.10
CA ASN A 312 15.26 -4.68 9.88
C ASN A 312 14.18 -5.65 9.40
N PHE A 313 13.40 -5.21 8.41
CA PHE A 313 12.27 -6.00 7.91
C PHE A 313 12.67 -7.19 7.05
N GLN A 314 13.93 -7.41 6.71
CA GLN A 314 14.36 -8.63 6.04
C GLN A 314 14.11 -9.88 6.89
N TYR A 315 14.07 -9.72 8.22
CA TYR A 315 13.71 -10.78 9.18
C TYR A 315 12.20 -10.90 9.44
N TYR A 316 11.39 -10.16 8.70
CA TYR A 316 9.95 -10.32 8.70
C TYR A 316 9.48 -10.95 7.39
N VAL A 317 8.84 -12.09 7.47
CA VAL A 317 8.38 -12.84 6.30
C VAL A 317 6.92 -12.51 6.05
N THR A 318 6.61 -12.04 4.86
CA THR A 318 5.24 -11.76 4.43
C THR A 318 4.81 -12.74 3.35
N TYR A 319 3.57 -13.16 3.40
CA TYR A 319 2.95 -13.99 2.40
C TYR A 319 1.60 -13.41 2.01
N VAL A 320 1.44 -13.06 0.75
CA VAL A 320 0.17 -12.61 0.19
C VAL A 320 -0.34 -13.73 -0.72
N GLY A 321 -1.43 -14.37 -0.32
CA GLY A 321 -2.07 -15.40 -1.11
C GLY A 321 -2.88 -14.79 -2.26
N THR A 322 -4.19 -14.72 -2.10
CA THR A 322 -5.05 -14.03 -3.08
C THR A 322 -4.82 -12.52 -2.99
N ALA A 323 -4.46 -11.90 -4.13
CA ALA A 323 -4.32 -10.45 -4.22
C ALA A 323 -5.64 -9.73 -3.94
N LEU A 324 -5.57 -8.42 -3.64
CA LEU A 324 -6.76 -7.62 -3.40
C LEU A 324 -7.71 -7.66 -4.60
N GLN A 325 -8.88 -8.24 -4.39
CA GLN A 325 -9.99 -8.32 -5.35
C GLN A 325 -11.10 -7.37 -4.90
N ILE A 326 -11.63 -6.63 -5.84
CA ILE A 326 -12.78 -5.74 -5.61
C ILE A 326 -13.89 -6.24 -6.50
N ASP A 327 -14.91 -6.81 -5.86
CA ASP A 327 -16.11 -7.33 -6.50
C ASP A 327 -17.30 -6.42 -6.24
N THR A 328 -18.23 -6.39 -7.16
CA THR A 328 -19.42 -5.55 -7.07
C THR A 328 -20.68 -6.37 -7.26
N SER A 329 -21.75 -6.02 -6.55
CA SER A 329 -23.07 -6.67 -6.69
C SER A 329 -24.21 -5.67 -6.52
N ALA A 330 -25.20 -5.76 -7.39
CA ALA A 330 -26.45 -5.00 -7.30
C ALA A 330 -27.53 -5.72 -6.47
N ASP A 331 -27.34 -7.02 -6.22
CA ASP A 331 -28.42 -7.90 -5.72
C ASP A 331 -28.48 -7.98 -4.19
N TYR A 332 -27.32 -7.80 -3.50
CA TYR A 332 -27.22 -8.04 -2.06
C TYR A 332 -28.13 -7.15 -1.21
N LYS A 333 -28.31 -5.89 -1.58
CA LYS A 333 -29.18 -4.91 -0.90
C LYS A 333 -30.22 -4.33 -1.87
N PHE A 334 -30.81 -5.20 -2.67
CA PHE A 334 -31.80 -4.81 -3.70
C PHE A 334 -33.01 -4.09 -3.11
N ASN A 335 -33.47 -4.49 -1.94
CA ASN A 335 -34.60 -3.87 -1.23
C ASN A 335 -34.34 -2.43 -0.77
N ALA A 336 -33.08 -2.02 -0.67
CA ALA A 336 -32.66 -0.67 -0.24
C ALA A 336 -32.12 0.17 -1.40
N ASP A 337 -32.16 -0.31 -2.64
CA ASP A 337 -31.58 0.31 -3.85
C ASP A 337 -30.08 0.66 -3.67
N LEU A 338 -29.34 -0.23 -3.02
CA LEU A 338 -27.91 -0.07 -2.74
C LEU A 338 -27.07 -0.99 -3.62
N TYR A 339 -26.00 -0.42 -4.14
CA TYR A 339 -24.94 -1.13 -4.85
C TYR A 339 -23.82 -1.49 -3.88
N THR A 340 -23.46 -2.75 -3.80
CA THR A 340 -22.50 -3.28 -2.84
C THR A 340 -21.15 -3.48 -3.49
N ILE A 341 -20.09 -2.96 -2.86
CA ILE A 341 -18.71 -3.18 -3.24
C ILE A 341 -18.05 -3.99 -2.14
N ARG A 342 -17.49 -5.14 -2.49
CA ARG A 342 -16.71 -6.01 -1.60
C ARG A 342 -15.26 -5.95 -1.99
N ALA A 343 -14.39 -5.63 -1.04
CA ALA A 343 -12.96 -5.82 -1.18
C ALA A 343 -12.49 -6.96 -0.29
N GLY A 344 -11.63 -7.82 -0.80
CA GLY A 344 -11.09 -8.94 -0.04
C GLY A 344 -9.75 -9.41 -0.58
N TYR A 345 -8.88 -9.88 0.32
CA TYR A 345 -7.59 -10.47 0.01
C TYR A 345 -7.15 -11.38 1.14
N THR A 346 -6.08 -12.14 0.94
CA THR A 346 -5.52 -13.01 1.95
C THR A 346 -4.06 -12.64 2.20
N VAL A 347 -3.70 -12.53 3.47
CA VAL A 347 -2.36 -12.11 3.88
C VAL A 347 -1.96 -12.79 5.18
N ASP A 348 -0.69 -13.11 5.31
CA ASP A 348 -0.07 -13.52 6.57
C ASP A 348 1.31 -12.90 6.70
N GLY A 349 1.82 -12.85 7.91
CA GLY A 349 3.15 -12.36 8.22
C GLY A 349 3.62 -12.85 9.57
N ASN A 350 4.91 -13.14 9.67
CA ASN A 350 5.54 -13.58 10.91
C ASN A 350 7.03 -13.26 10.90
N THR A 351 7.63 -13.16 12.07
CA THR A 351 9.06 -12.95 12.24
C THR A 351 9.83 -14.24 11.94
N TRP A 352 10.93 -14.12 11.19
CA TRP A 352 11.80 -15.26 10.91
C TRP A 352 12.50 -15.77 12.17
N LEU A 353 12.96 -14.86 13.03
CA LEU A 353 13.53 -15.21 14.31
C LEU A 353 12.43 -15.49 15.34
N ASP A 354 12.64 -16.55 16.13
CA ASP A 354 11.74 -16.87 17.26
C ASP A 354 12.03 -16.01 18.48
N LYS A 355 13.31 -15.55 18.64
CA LYS A 355 13.79 -14.78 19.78
C LYS A 355 14.96 -13.90 19.34
N TYR A 356 15.24 -12.80 20.08
CA TYR A 356 16.48 -12.05 19.93
C TYR A 356 17.70 -12.93 20.30
N ILE A 357 18.85 -12.62 19.75
CA ILE A 357 20.08 -13.40 19.92
C ILE A 357 20.87 -12.80 21.07
N THR A 358 21.27 -13.63 22.04
CA THR A 358 22.24 -13.28 23.07
C THR A 358 23.58 -13.92 22.69
N ARG A 359 24.61 -13.13 22.47
CA ARG A 359 25.98 -13.58 22.15
C ARG A 359 26.69 -14.12 23.38
N ASP A 360 27.80 -14.80 23.20
CA ASP A 360 28.61 -15.39 24.28
C ASP A 360 29.16 -14.33 25.24
N ASP A 361 29.36 -13.11 24.77
CA ASP A 361 29.78 -11.96 25.59
C ASP A 361 28.63 -11.33 26.40
N GLY A 362 27.42 -11.88 26.30
CA GLY A 362 26.21 -11.37 26.93
C GLY A 362 25.54 -10.20 26.18
N SER A 363 26.11 -9.76 25.06
CA SER A 363 25.48 -8.72 24.23
C SER A 363 24.23 -9.26 23.53
N ILE A 364 23.20 -8.39 23.44
CA ILE A 364 21.94 -8.72 22.79
C ILE A 364 21.93 -8.12 21.40
N VAL A 365 21.46 -8.91 20.43
CA VAL A 365 21.31 -8.49 19.03
C VAL A 365 19.91 -8.84 18.55
N SER A 366 19.22 -7.88 17.97
CA SER A 366 17.84 -8.04 17.50
C SER A 366 17.59 -7.30 16.18
N PRO A 367 16.78 -7.87 15.29
CA PRO A 367 16.31 -7.17 14.08
C PRO A 367 15.20 -6.14 14.38
N PHE A 368 14.52 -6.25 15.53
CA PHE A 368 13.41 -5.37 15.89
C PHE A 368 13.65 -4.80 17.28
N ILE A 369 13.85 -3.51 17.37
CA ILE A 369 14.26 -2.82 18.59
C ILE A 369 13.28 -1.68 18.81
N GLY A 370 12.72 -1.59 20.01
CA GLY A 370 11.84 -0.50 20.41
C GLY A 370 12.37 0.21 21.65
N LEU A 371 11.97 1.46 21.84
CA LEU A 371 12.24 2.20 23.06
C LEU A 371 11.12 1.94 24.06
N ALA A 372 11.47 1.60 25.32
CA ALA A 372 10.51 1.42 26.40
C ALA A 372 9.81 2.75 26.75
N ALA A 373 8.72 2.70 27.54
CA ALA A 373 7.99 3.87 27.99
C ALA A 373 8.82 4.73 28.95
#